data_a81e8dbc70dd130467613342093d4b79
#
_entry.id   a81e8dbc70dd130467613342093d4b79
#
_cell.length_a   1.000
_cell.length_b   1.000
_cell.length_c   1.000
_cell.angle_alpha   90.00
_cell.angle_beta   90.00
_cell.angle_gamma   90.00
#
_symmetry.space_group_name_H-M   'P 1'
#
loop_
_entity.id
_entity.type
_entity.pdbx_description
1 polymer ?
#
loop_
_entity_poly.entity_id
_entity_poly.type
_entity_poly.pdbx_seq_one_letter_code
_entity_poly.pdbx_strand_id
1 'polypeptide(L)'
;TAELYDAEHCWFSINGTTALIEAMIMGTVGPDETIIIPREAHRSVISGLVLSGAKPVYMDCNFDERWGIPLGVSLVNAIKTMEAHPEAKAILLVYPNYYGIGVDIVNIVKEAHKRGLIVLVDEAHGPHLPFSESLPVEAIEAGADLVAQSTHKSVGSLTQTSWLLGQGKKIDKRRITQMHQMLQSTSPNYIFLASLDMARHQLATAGNDLVSRALELSMYLREELNKISGIATMEYTDIQERVINYDCTKVLIDAKELGLTGVAFERMLREHHIEVELVQAHHVLVLITIGDTNESVTALIKAVQAVSEKVLRAFKEFNKTEEEQLQDISKDSALLPAPIVRITPRNAMYANREQVPLKEALHRIAGETIAYYPPGIPCVAVGEEISASVLQYIENRKALGYVPNG
;
A
#
# COMPACT_ATOMS: atom_id res chain seq x y z
N THR A 1 -18.20 12.14 -10.37
CA THR A 1 -17.23 11.67 -9.35
C THR A 1 -16.56 12.86 -8.68
N ALA A 2 -16.08 13.86 -9.45
CA ALA A 2 -15.48 15.05 -8.86
C ALA A 2 -16.40 15.70 -7.81
N GLU A 3 -17.64 15.97 -8.16
CA GLU A 3 -18.66 16.51 -7.24
C GLU A 3 -18.88 15.62 -6.00
N LEU A 4 -18.82 14.29 -6.14
CA LEU A 4 -19.01 13.36 -5.02
C LEU A 4 -17.87 13.41 -3.99
N TYR A 5 -16.66 13.76 -4.43
CA TYR A 5 -15.45 13.87 -3.60
C TYR A 5 -15.03 15.31 -3.33
N ASP A 6 -15.88 16.28 -3.64
CA ASP A 6 -15.59 17.73 -3.53
C ASP A 6 -14.28 18.16 -4.26
N ALA A 7 -13.94 17.42 -5.33
CA ALA A 7 -12.78 17.71 -6.16
C ALA A 7 -13.16 18.58 -7.38
N GLU A 8 -12.23 19.40 -7.89
CA GLU A 8 -12.46 20.22 -9.09
C GLU A 8 -12.44 19.40 -10.38
N HIS A 9 -11.70 18.29 -10.38
CA HIS A 9 -11.45 17.46 -11.57
C HIS A 9 -11.44 15.97 -11.22
N CYS A 10 -11.87 15.14 -12.21
CA CYS A 10 -11.73 13.70 -12.13
C CYS A 10 -11.39 13.11 -13.50
N TRP A 11 -10.47 12.14 -13.53
CA TRP A 11 -10.10 11.36 -14.71
C TRP A 11 -10.32 9.88 -14.40
N PHE A 12 -11.13 9.21 -15.23
CA PHE A 12 -11.35 7.77 -15.13
C PHE A 12 -10.22 6.99 -15.83
N SER A 13 -9.74 5.93 -15.20
CA SER A 13 -8.74 5.02 -15.76
C SER A 13 -9.29 3.61 -15.83
N ILE A 14 -9.06 2.96 -16.95
CA ILE A 14 -9.29 1.53 -17.15
C ILE A 14 -7.95 0.76 -17.23
N ASN A 15 -6.87 1.41 -16.83
CA ASN A 15 -5.52 0.84 -16.81
C ASN A 15 -4.91 0.89 -15.41
N GLY A 16 -5.75 0.79 -14.40
CA GLY A 16 -5.40 0.75 -12.98
C GLY A 16 -4.94 2.09 -12.43
N THR A 17 -4.77 2.13 -11.13
CA THR A 17 -4.14 3.24 -10.41
C THR A 17 -2.67 3.39 -10.81
N THR A 18 -2.03 2.31 -11.27
CA THR A 18 -0.68 2.35 -11.83
C THR A 18 -0.54 3.44 -12.90
N ALA A 19 -1.40 3.44 -13.92
CA ALA A 19 -1.37 4.45 -14.97
C ALA A 19 -1.69 5.86 -14.45
N LEU A 20 -2.51 5.99 -13.41
CA LEU A 20 -2.84 7.28 -12.79
C LEU A 20 -1.67 7.84 -11.98
N ILE A 21 -0.97 7.00 -11.22
CA ILE A 21 0.25 7.38 -10.49
C ILE A 21 1.34 7.81 -11.48
N GLU A 22 1.54 7.05 -12.54
CA GLU A 22 2.46 7.42 -13.62
C GLU A 22 2.07 8.76 -14.26
N ALA A 23 0.79 8.95 -14.58
CA ALA A 23 0.28 10.19 -15.19
C ALA A 23 0.44 11.40 -14.26
N MET A 24 0.12 11.28 -12.96
CA MET A 24 0.27 12.40 -12.02
C MET A 24 1.74 12.78 -11.81
N ILE A 25 2.67 11.81 -11.75
CA ILE A 25 4.10 12.08 -11.66
C ILE A 25 4.60 12.78 -12.94
N MET A 26 4.35 12.21 -14.12
CA MET A 26 4.75 12.78 -15.40
C MET A 26 4.12 14.15 -15.66
N GLY A 27 2.91 14.37 -15.17
CA GLY A 27 2.20 15.64 -15.29
C GLY A 27 2.73 16.72 -14.35
N THR A 28 3.46 16.34 -13.29
CA THR A 28 3.92 17.25 -12.24
C THR A 28 5.41 17.52 -12.30
N VAL A 29 6.23 16.47 -12.48
CA VAL A 29 7.69 16.56 -12.53
C VAL A 29 8.22 16.02 -13.84
N GLY A 30 9.31 16.64 -14.32
CA GLY A 30 9.99 16.28 -15.56
C GLY A 30 11.42 15.78 -15.34
N PRO A 31 12.18 15.63 -16.44
CA PRO A 31 13.56 15.18 -16.37
C PRO A 31 14.40 16.08 -15.45
N ASP A 32 15.20 15.44 -14.60
CA ASP A 32 16.10 16.08 -13.64
C ASP A 32 15.45 16.90 -12.51
N GLU A 33 14.12 17.06 -12.50
CA GLU A 33 13.42 17.68 -11.38
C GLU A 33 13.31 16.70 -10.21
N THR A 34 13.32 17.23 -9.00
CA THR A 34 13.31 16.42 -7.75
C THR A 34 11.88 16.23 -7.26
N ILE A 35 11.55 15.00 -6.89
CA ILE A 35 10.32 14.61 -6.20
C ILE A 35 10.66 13.86 -4.90
N ILE A 36 9.98 14.24 -3.82
CA ILE A 36 10.08 13.56 -2.52
C ILE A 36 9.05 12.43 -2.46
N ILE A 37 9.47 11.21 -2.12
CA ILE A 37 8.62 10.02 -2.09
C ILE A 37 8.88 9.19 -0.81
N PRO A 38 7.89 8.46 -0.27
CA PRO A 38 8.12 7.56 0.85
C PRO A 38 8.85 6.28 0.39
N ARG A 39 9.64 5.67 1.29
CA ARG A 39 10.30 4.38 0.98
C ARG A 39 9.31 3.25 0.74
N GLU A 40 8.13 3.30 1.33
CA GLU A 40 7.05 2.33 1.17
C GLU A 40 6.20 2.54 -0.10
N ALA A 41 6.63 3.42 -1.03
CA ALA A 41 5.91 3.67 -2.27
C ALA A 41 5.78 2.40 -3.14
N HIS A 42 4.59 2.23 -3.73
CA HIS A 42 4.33 1.13 -4.66
C HIS A 42 5.22 1.22 -5.91
N ARG A 43 5.52 0.08 -6.54
CA ARG A 43 6.35 0.01 -7.77
C ARG A 43 5.91 0.93 -8.91
N SER A 44 4.64 1.30 -8.98
CA SER A 44 4.12 2.26 -9.96
C SER A 44 4.76 3.65 -9.84
N VAL A 45 5.16 4.05 -8.64
CA VAL A 45 5.91 5.30 -8.43
C VAL A 45 7.27 5.21 -9.10
N ILE A 46 7.96 4.08 -8.97
CA ILE A 46 9.25 3.86 -9.66
C ILE A 46 9.07 3.89 -11.19
N SER A 47 8.01 3.28 -11.72
CA SER A 47 7.66 3.38 -13.14
C SER A 47 7.45 4.83 -13.55
N GLY A 48 6.70 5.61 -12.76
CA GLY A 48 6.51 7.05 -12.99
C GLY A 48 7.81 7.85 -13.00
N LEU A 49 8.79 7.49 -12.14
CA LEU A 49 10.12 8.10 -12.15
C LEU A 49 10.92 7.76 -13.42
N VAL A 50 10.85 6.51 -13.88
CA VAL A 50 11.45 6.10 -15.15
C VAL A 50 10.83 6.90 -16.31
N LEU A 51 9.51 7.01 -16.35
CA LEU A 51 8.78 7.70 -17.43
C LEU A 51 8.97 9.21 -17.40
N SER A 52 8.96 9.84 -16.23
CA SER A 52 9.18 11.29 -16.10
C SER A 52 10.64 11.71 -16.20
N GLY A 53 11.57 10.83 -15.79
CA GLY A 53 13.00 11.14 -15.63
C GLY A 53 13.32 11.95 -14.38
N ALA A 54 12.39 12.06 -13.46
CA ALA A 54 12.57 12.76 -12.19
C ALA A 54 13.59 12.05 -11.28
N LYS A 55 14.17 12.82 -10.36
CA LYS A 55 15.10 12.37 -9.33
C LYS A 55 14.35 12.10 -8.03
N PRO A 56 14.34 10.87 -7.50
CA PRO A 56 13.71 10.59 -6.23
C PRO A 56 14.57 11.03 -5.06
N VAL A 57 13.92 11.58 -4.04
CA VAL A 57 14.44 11.74 -2.68
C VAL A 57 13.51 10.96 -1.77
N TYR A 58 14.06 10.02 -1.00
CA TYR A 58 13.26 9.17 -0.15
C TYR A 58 13.07 9.77 1.24
N MET A 59 11.82 9.68 1.73
CA MET A 59 11.47 9.91 3.14
C MET A 59 11.56 8.60 3.91
N ASP A 60 12.10 8.65 5.11
CA ASP A 60 12.08 7.54 6.04
C ASP A 60 10.67 7.32 6.59
N CYS A 61 10.22 6.08 6.56
CA CYS A 61 8.95 5.64 7.15
C CYS A 61 9.21 5.13 8.57
N ASN A 62 8.29 5.42 9.48
CA ASN A 62 8.27 4.80 10.80
C ASN A 62 7.91 3.33 10.67
N PHE A 63 8.31 2.52 11.65
CA PHE A 63 8.09 1.07 11.63
C PHE A 63 7.62 0.59 12.99
N ASP A 64 6.71 -0.37 12.99
CA ASP A 64 6.26 -1.08 14.18
C ASP A 64 6.96 -2.43 14.27
N GLU A 65 7.79 -2.63 15.30
CA GLU A 65 8.54 -3.88 15.49
C GLU A 65 7.67 -5.04 15.94
N ARG A 66 6.60 -4.77 16.71
CA ARG A 66 5.69 -5.80 17.21
C ARG A 66 4.89 -6.44 16.08
N TRP A 67 4.30 -5.59 15.24
CA TRP A 67 3.50 -6.02 14.10
C TRP A 67 4.31 -6.22 12.83
N GLY A 68 5.58 -5.77 12.79
CA GLY A 68 6.44 -5.90 11.63
C GLY A 68 5.94 -5.13 10.40
N ILE A 69 5.31 -3.97 10.58
CA ILE A 69 4.69 -3.18 9.51
C ILE A 69 5.19 -1.73 9.47
N PRO A 70 5.21 -1.10 8.27
CA PRO A 70 5.46 0.34 8.18
C PRO A 70 4.27 1.14 8.71
N LEU A 71 4.56 2.21 9.43
CA LEU A 71 3.59 3.16 9.98
C LEU A 71 3.48 4.44 9.13
N GLY A 72 4.08 4.47 7.94
CA GLY A 72 4.10 5.65 7.09
C GLY A 72 5.10 6.72 7.51
N VAL A 73 5.07 7.85 6.82
CA VAL A 73 5.97 8.99 7.04
C VAL A 73 5.41 9.88 8.14
N SER A 74 6.20 10.13 9.20
CA SER A 74 5.81 11.11 10.21
C SER A 74 5.90 12.55 9.69
N LEU A 75 5.11 13.46 10.27
CA LEU A 75 5.20 14.90 9.97
C LEU A 75 6.63 15.44 10.14
N VAL A 76 7.34 14.97 11.17
CA VAL A 76 8.74 15.38 11.43
C VAL A 76 9.67 14.94 10.30
N ASN A 77 9.56 13.68 9.85
CA ASN A 77 10.38 13.18 8.74
C ASN A 77 10.04 13.88 7.42
N ALA A 78 8.76 14.16 7.17
CA ALA A 78 8.33 14.91 5.99
C ALA A 78 8.92 16.32 5.98
N ILE A 79 8.79 17.07 7.08
CA ILE A 79 9.36 18.44 7.22
C ILE A 79 10.87 18.40 7.03
N LYS A 80 11.58 17.51 7.74
CA LYS A 80 13.04 17.36 7.65
C LYS A 80 13.49 17.13 6.20
N THR A 81 12.80 16.26 5.48
CA THR A 81 13.14 15.95 4.08
C THR A 81 12.86 17.14 3.15
N MET A 82 11.70 17.81 3.33
CA MET A 82 11.37 19.02 2.56
C MET A 82 12.37 20.16 2.79
N GLU A 83 12.86 20.33 4.02
CA GLU A 83 13.88 21.34 4.37
C GLU A 83 15.26 21.01 3.78
N ALA A 84 15.62 19.74 3.74
CA ALA A 84 16.87 19.28 3.14
C ALA A 84 16.86 19.38 1.59
N HIS A 85 15.69 19.43 0.97
CA HIS A 85 15.51 19.42 -0.48
C HIS A 85 14.57 20.55 -0.98
N PRO A 86 14.97 21.82 -0.78
CA PRO A 86 14.14 22.97 -1.18
C PRO A 86 13.96 23.10 -2.71
N GLU A 87 14.77 22.37 -3.50
CA GLU A 87 14.65 22.28 -4.96
C GLU A 87 13.51 21.35 -5.42
N ALA A 88 12.93 20.57 -4.54
CA ALA A 88 11.85 19.63 -4.88
C ALA A 88 10.63 20.36 -5.43
N LYS A 89 9.97 19.75 -6.43
CA LYS A 89 8.75 20.28 -7.06
C LYS A 89 7.48 19.69 -6.48
N ALA A 90 7.58 18.45 -6.02
CA ALA A 90 6.42 17.71 -5.50
C ALA A 90 6.84 16.78 -4.35
N ILE A 91 5.85 16.44 -3.53
CA ILE A 91 5.91 15.37 -2.56
C ILE A 91 4.81 14.37 -2.87
N LEU A 92 5.13 13.07 -2.85
CA LEU A 92 4.16 12.00 -2.97
C LEU A 92 4.01 11.31 -1.61
N LEU A 93 2.77 11.03 -1.23
CA LEU A 93 2.41 10.29 -0.02
C LEU A 93 1.66 9.01 -0.40
N VAL A 94 1.76 7.98 0.42
CA VAL A 94 0.89 6.80 0.40
C VAL A 94 -0.06 6.91 1.58
N TYR A 95 -1.38 6.97 1.31
CA TYR A 95 -2.36 7.27 2.35
C TYR A 95 -3.78 6.80 1.98
N PRO A 96 -4.48 6.03 2.86
CA PRO A 96 -3.82 5.27 3.91
C PRO A 96 -2.85 4.26 3.29
N ASN A 97 -1.89 3.77 4.08
CA ASN A 97 -1.03 2.71 3.59
C ASN A 97 -1.78 1.37 3.53
N TYR A 98 -1.10 0.32 3.10
CA TYR A 98 -1.70 -1.01 2.89
C TYR A 98 -2.37 -1.59 4.14
N TYR A 99 -1.87 -1.21 5.32
CA TYR A 99 -2.38 -1.68 6.62
C TYR A 99 -3.47 -0.80 7.22
N GLY A 100 -3.92 0.21 6.48
CA GLY A 100 -4.91 1.17 6.94
C GLY A 100 -4.34 2.31 7.80
N ILE A 101 -3.02 2.43 7.88
CA ILE A 101 -2.37 3.47 8.69
C ILE A 101 -2.50 4.83 8.00
N GLY A 102 -3.08 5.80 8.70
CA GLY A 102 -3.18 7.18 8.27
C GLY A 102 -2.12 8.06 8.92
N VAL A 103 -1.26 8.68 8.10
CA VAL A 103 -0.29 9.69 8.53
C VAL A 103 -0.98 11.03 8.81
N ASP A 104 -0.28 12.02 9.38
CA ASP A 104 -0.80 13.39 9.57
C ASP A 104 -0.85 14.16 8.24
N ILE A 105 -1.74 13.69 7.35
CA ILE A 105 -1.84 14.21 5.98
C ILE A 105 -2.16 15.69 5.95
N VAL A 106 -3.05 16.18 6.83
CA VAL A 106 -3.48 17.59 6.89
C VAL A 106 -2.30 18.52 7.14
N ASN A 107 -1.48 18.20 8.15
CA ASN A 107 -0.32 19.02 8.47
C ASN A 107 0.81 18.83 7.45
N ILE A 108 1.02 17.64 6.90
CA ILE A 108 2.02 17.40 5.83
C ILE A 108 1.66 18.21 4.57
N VAL A 109 0.40 18.19 4.12
CA VAL A 109 -0.08 18.98 2.98
C VAL A 109 0.13 20.47 3.23
N LYS A 110 -0.25 20.98 4.40
CA LYS A 110 -0.07 22.37 4.78
C LYS A 110 1.41 22.79 4.76
N GLU A 111 2.29 21.97 5.29
CA GLU A 111 3.73 22.25 5.31
C GLU A 111 4.36 22.18 3.91
N ALA A 112 3.91 21.23 3.07
CA ALA A 112 4.31 21.12 1.67
C ALA A 112 3.87 22.36 0.87
N HIS A 113 2.63 22.79 1.04
CA HIS A 113 2.09 23.98 0.36
C HIS A 113 2.79 25.28 0.76
N LYS A 114 3.20 25.44 2.03
CA LYS A 114 4.01 26.59 2.48
C LYS A 114 5.36 26.66 1.77
N ARG A 115 5.91 25.53 1.35
CA ARG A 115 7.18 25.42 0.62
C ARG A 115 7.01 25.42 -0.91
N GLY A 116 5.76 25.58 -1.39
CA GLY A 116 5.44 25.63 -2.82
C GLY A 116 5.37 24.27 -3.51
N LEU A 117 5.47 23.17 -2.78
CA LEU A 117 5.38 21.82 -3.32
C LEU A 117 3.96 21.49 -3.80
N ILE A 118 3.87 20.65 -4.83
CA ILE A 118 2.63 19.99 -5.27
C ILE A 118 2.52 18.68 -4.49
N VAL A 119 1.34 18.40 -3.93
CA VAL A 119 1.10 17.19 -3.14
C VAL A 119 0.35 16.15 -3.96
N LEU A 120 1.01 15.01 -4.18
CA LEU A 120 0.49 13.84 -4.86
C LEU A 120 0.18 12.76 -3.82
N VAL A 121 -0.96 12.10 -3.91
CA VAL A 121 -1.33 11.03 -2.98
C VAL A 121 -1.70 9.76 -3.73
N ASP A 122 -1.00 8.68 -3.42
CA ASP A 122 -1.43 7.32 -3.71
C ASP A 122 -2.42 6.90 -2.63
N GLU A 123 -3.70 7.11 -2.91
CA GLU A 123 -4.83 6.72 -2.07
C GLU A 123 -5.54 5.49 -2.63
N ALA A 124 -4.76 4.55 -3.18
CA ALA A 124 -5.31 3.34 -3.78
C ALA A 124 -6.22 2.54 -2.83
N HIS A 125 -6.05 2.68 -1.54
CA HIS A 125 -6.83 2.00 -0.51
C HIS A 125 -7.88 2.88 0.18
N GLY A 126 -8.13 4.11 -0.30
CA GLY A 126 -8.96 5.11 0.38
C GLY A 126 -10.26 5.59 -0.29
N PRO A 127 -10.74 5.04 -1.43
CA PRO A 127 -11.93 5.60 -2.09
C PRO A 127 -13.22 5.55 -1.25
N HIS A 128 -13.26 4.81 -0.15
CA HIS A 128 -14.39 4.72 0.79
C HIS A 128 -14.30 5.71 1.96
N LEU A 129 -13.17 6.38 2.15
CA LEU A 129 -12.92 7.24 3.32
C LEU A 129 -13.96 8.34 3.54
N PRO A 130 -14.43 9.08 2.50
CA PRO A 130 -15.38 10.19 2.70
C PRO A 130 -16.76 9.77 3.21
N PHE A 131 -17.05 8.47 3.23
CA PHE A 131 -18.40 7.97 3.56
C PHE A 131 -18.58 7.59 5.02
N SER A 132 -17.62 7.92 5.91
CA SER A 132 -17.77 7.77 7.36
C SER A 132 -16.79 8.67 8.11
N GLU A 133 -17.29 9.42 9.10
CA GLU A 133 -16.48 10.24 10.00
C GLU A 133 -15.55 9.40 10.93
N SER A 134 -15.79 8.09 11.04
CA SER A 134 -14.95 7.16 11.81
C SER A 134 -13.71 6.70 11.05
N LEU A 135 -13.58 7.08 9.79
CA LEU A 135 -12.43 6.77 8.94
C LEU A 135 -11.44 7.94 8.87
N PRO A 136 -10.21 7.70 8.45
CA PRO A 136 -9.27 8.78 8.18
C PRO A 136 -9.83 9.80 7.18
N VAL A 137 -9.48 11.10 7.36
CA VAL A 137 -9.86 12.16 6.42
C VAL A 137 -9.36 11.85 5.01
N GLU A 138 -10.18 12.04 4.00
CA GLU A 138 -9.80 11.80 2.60
C GLU A 138 -8.78 12.84 2.11
N ALA A 139 -7.90 12.45 1.17
CA ALA A 139 -6.77 13.28 0.78
C ALA A 139 -7.13 14.57 0.03
N ILE A 140 -8.24 14.63 -0.73
CA ILE A 140 -8.75 15.87 -1.34
C ILE A 140 -9.25 16.82 -0.25
N GLU A 141 -10.01 16.31 0.71
CA GLU A 141 -10.47 17.08 1.87
C GLU A 141 -9.27 17.61 2.69
N ALA A 142 -8.22 16.81 2.84
CA ALA A 142 -6.97 17.24 3.48
C ALA A 142 -6.19 18.31 2.68
N GLY A 143 -6.60 18.62 1.46
CA GLY A 143 -6.01 19.65 0.60
C GLY A 143 -4.96 19.15 -0.39
N ALA A 144 -4.82 17.86 -0.63
CA ALA A 144 -3.91 17.33 -1.64
C ALA A 144 -4.27 17.81 -3.05
N ASP A 145 -3.28 18.00 -3.91
CA ASP A 145 -3.50 18.53 -5.26
C ASP A 145 -3.94 17.45 -6.27
N LEU A 146 -3.40 16.22 -6.15
CA LEU A 146 -3.76 15.07 -7.00
C LEU A 146 -3.83 13.79 -6.15
N VAL A 147 -4.92 13.05 -6.30
CA VAL A 147 -5.21 11.83 -5.50
C VAL A 147 -5.64 10.69 -6.40
N ALA A 148 -4.88 9.61 -6.41
CA ALA A 148 -5.16 8.42 -7.22
C ALA A 148 -5.80 7.32 -6.36
N GLN A 149 -7.02 6.86 -6.72
CA GLN A 149 -7.80 5.89 -5.96
C GLN A 149 -8.12 4.64 -6.78
N SER A 150 -7.93 3.45 -6.17
CA SER A 150 -8.32 2.15 -6.77
C SER A 150 -9.76 1.80 -6.39
N THR A 151 -10.71 2.12 -7.25
CA THR A 151 -12.13 1.86 -6.99
C THR A 151 -12.46 0.37 -6.89
N HIS A 152 -11.72 -0.46 -7.63
CA HIS A 152 -11.87 -1.91 -7.63
C HIS A 152 -11.45 -2.62 -6.33
N LYS A 153 -10.73 -1.93 -5.42
CA LYS A 153 -10.28 -2.53 -4.16
C LYS A 153 -11.33 -2.48 -3.05
N SER A 154 -12.07 -1.39 -2.93
CA SER A 154 -12.97 -1.19 -1.78
C SER A 154 -14.38 -0.75 -2.12
N VAL A 155 -14.65 -0.23 -3.33
CA VAL A 155 -15.96 0.39 -3.65
C VAL A 155 -16.68 -0.23 -4.86
N GLY A 156 -16.30 -1.44 -5.26
CA GLY A 156 -17.14 -2.32 -6.06
C GLY A 156 -17.13 -2.12 -7.58
N SER A 157 -16.10 -1.49 -8.16
CA SER A 157 -15.91 -1.50 -9.62
C SER A 157 -15.13 -2.72 -10.09
N LEU A 158 -15.12 -2.97 -11.40
CA LEU A 158 -14.35 -4.08 -11.97
C LEU A 158 -12.85 -3.89 -11.80
N THR A 159 -12.11 -4.98 -11.66
CA THR A 159 -10.64 -4.98 -11.58
C THR A 159 -10.03 -4.12 -12.68
N GLN A 160 -8.95 -3.40 -12.40
CA GLN A 160 -8.25 -2.50 -13.32
C GLN A 160 -8.90 -1.11 -13.47
N THR A 161 -10.01 -0.84 -12.78
CA THR A 161 -10.67 0.46 -12.83
C THR A 161 -10.26 1.35 -11.65
N SER A 162 -10.06 2.64 -11.93
CA SER A 162 -9.56 3.62 -10.96
C SER A 162 -9.97 5.03 -11.38
N TRP A 163 -9.88 6.00 -10.49
CA TRP A 163 -9.97 7.42 -10.83
C TRP A 163 -8.85 8.24 -10.20
N LEU A 164 -8.52 9.34 -10.86
CA LEU A 164 -7.66 10.38 -10.35
C LEU A 164 -8.51 11.61 -10.05
N LEU A 165 -8.43 12.09 -8.83
CA LEU A 165 -9.04 13.35 -8.40
C LEU A 165 -7.99 14.45 -8.43
N GLY A 166 -8.43 15.70 -8.66
CA GLY A 166 -7.51 16.82 -8.69
C GLY A 166 -8.18 18.13 -8.35
N GLN A 167 -7.42 19.03 -7.70
CA GLN A 167 -7.88 20.36 -7.31
C GLN A 167 -6.73 21.37 -7.25
N GLY A 168 -7.11 22.64 -7.17
CA GLY A 168 -6.20 23.74 -6.92
C GLY A 168 -5.49 24.25 -8.16
N LYS A 169 -4.78 25.38 -7.97
CA LYS A 169 -4.14 26.14 -9.07
C LYS A 169 -2.71 25.70 -9.38
N LYS A 170 -2.13 24.82 -8.56
CA LYS A 170 -0.75 24.35 -8.73
C LYS A 170 -0.59 23.30 -9.81
N ILE A 171 -1.66 22.53 -10.09
CA ILE A 171 -1.65 21.50 -11.12
C ILE A 171 -1.88 22.11 -12.52
N ASP A 172 -1.13 21.62 -13.49
CA ASP A 172 -1.44 21.85 -14.91
C ASP A 172 -2.41 20.78 -15.43
N LYS A 173 -3.69 21.06 -15.35
CA LYS A 173 -4.77 20.16 -15.82
C LYS A 173 -4.56 19.67 -17.24
N ARG A 174 -4.05 20.53 -18.15
CA ARG A 174 -3.81 20.14 -19.54
C ARG A 174 -2.73 19.08 -19.63
N ARG A 175 -1.63 19.29 -18.93
CA ARG A 175 -0.51 18.35 -18.88
C ARG A 175 -0.93 17.02 -18.24
N ILE A 176 -1.66 17.05 -17.11
CA ILE A 176 -2.21 15.81 -16.47
C ILE A 176 -3.08 15.05 -17.47
N THR A 177 -4.01 15.74 -18.18
CA THR A 177 -4.88 15.11 -19.17
C THR A 177 -4.09 14.48 -20.32
N GLN A 178 -3.04 15.14 -20.81
CA GLN A 178 -2.18 14.61 -21.86
C GLN A 178 -1.44 13.34 -21.38
N MET A 179 -0.85 13.37 -20.19
CA MET A 179 -0.15 12.19 -19.63
C MET A 179 -1.11 11.04 -19.39
N HIS A 180 -2.30 11.32 -18.85
CA HIS A 180 -3.34 10.31 -18.69
C HIS A 180 -3.73 9.68 -20.05
N GLN A 181 -3.97 10.50 -21.09
CA GLN A 181 -4.32 9.99 -22.42
C GLN A 181 -3.20 9.15 -23.06
N MET A 182 -1.94 9.48 -22.83
CA MET A 182 -0.80 8.70 -23.32
C MET A 182 -0.72 7.30 -22.71
N LEU A 183 -1.25 7.11 -21.49
CA LEU A 183 -1.21 5.86 -20.75
C LEU A 183 -2.51 5.06 -20.85
N GLN A 184 -3.50 5.55 -21.58
CA GLN A 184 -4.77 4.86 -21.84
C GLN A 184 -4.89 4.43 -23.30
N SER A 185 -5.64 3.36 -23.53
CA SER A 185 -6.04 2.95 -24.88
C SER A 185 -6.95 4.00 -25.51
N THR A 186 -6.75 4.30 -26.80
CA THR A 186 -7.69 5.13 -27.60
C THR A 186 -9.02 4.45 -27.85
N SER A 187 -9.11 3.14 -27.61
CA SER A 187 -10.34 2.32 -27.67
C SER A 187 -10.67 1.78 -26.29
N PRO A 188 -11.19 2.60 -25.36
CA PRO A 188 -11.39 2.19 -23.98
C PRO A 188 -12.47 1.10 -23.88
N ASN A 189 -12.31 0.21 -22.90
CA ASN A 189 -13.32 -0.79 -22.58
C ASN A 189 -14.52 -0.10 -21.91
N TYR A 190 -15.63 -0.02 -22.62
CA TYR A 190 -16.86 0.62 -22.10
C TYR A 190 -17.48 -0.09 -20.91
N ILE A 191 -17.30 -1.41 -20.75
CA ILE A 191 -17.77 -2.15 -19.57
C ILE A 191 -17.04 -1.66 -18.33
N PHE A 192 -15.73 -1.41 -18.41
CA PHE A 192 -14.94 -0.85 -17.32
C PHE A 192 -15.38 0.58 -16.98
N LEU A 193 -15.60 1.42 -18.00
CA LEU A 193 -16.12 2.78 -17.78
C LEU A 193 -17.51 2.75 -17.14
N ALA A 194 -18.39 1.88 -17.61
CA ALA A 194 -19.71 1.70 -17.01
C ALA A 194 -19.61 1.24 -15.55
N SER A 195 -18.70 0.32 -15.23
CA SER A 195 -18.51 -0.14 -13.85
C SER A 195 -18.03 0.98 -12.92
N LEU A 196 -17.18 1.91 -13.40
CA LEU A 196 -16.76 3.10 -12.67
C LEU A 196 -17.95 4.03 -12.38
N ASP A 197 -18.80 4.28 -13.37
CA ASP A 197 -19.99 5.12 -13.18
C ASP A 197 -21.01 4.46 -12.27
N MET A 198 -21.16 3.14 -12.34
CA MET A 198 -22.01 2.38 -11.41
C MET A 198 -21.48 2.46 -9.98
N ALA A 199 -20.19 2.31 -9.76
CA ALA A 199 -19.57 2.46 -8.44
C ALA A 199 -19.78 3.89 -7.90
N ARG A 200 -19.54 4.91 -8.72
CA ARG A 200 -19.84 6.30 -8.36
C ARG A 200 -21.31 6.48 -7.98
N HIS A 201 -22.25 5.93 -8.76
CA HIS A 201 -23.68 6.02 -8.48
C HIS A 201 -24.05 5.33 -7.16
N GLN A 202 -23.52 4.13 -6.93
CA GLN A 202 -23.73 3.39 -5.68
C GLN A 202 -23.23 4.18 -4.46
N LEU A 203 -22.04 4.77 -4.55
CA LEU A 203 -21.50 5.60 -3.47
C LEU A 203 -22.34 6.87 -3.25
N ALA A 204 -22.80 7.53 -4.31
CA ALA A 204 -23.63 8.73 -4.20
C ALA A 204 -25.01 8.47 -3.58
N THR A 205 -25.52 7.26 -3.67
CA THR A 205 -26.89 6.91 -3.20
C THR A 205 -26.91 6.11 -1.91
N ALA A 206 -25.88 5.33 -1.62
CA ALA A 206 -25.83 4.42 -0.49
C ALA A 206 -24.43 4.30 0.17
N GLY A 207 -23.50 5.20 -0.17
CA GLY A 207 -22.11 5.10 0.30
C GLY A 207 -21.98 5.03 1.81
N ASN A 208 -22.65 5.92 2.53
CA ASN A 208 -22.59 5.96 4.00
C ASN A 208 -23.11 4.67 4.64
N ASP A 209 -24.25 4.13 4.16
CA ASP A 209 -24.84 2.90 4.70
C ASP A 209 -23.94 1.70 4.42
N LEU A 210 -23.38 1.61 3.20
CA LEU A 210 -22.50 0.52 2.79
C LEU A 210 -21.18 0.52 3.56
N VAL A 211 -20.57 1.69 3.74
CA VAL A 211 -19.32 1.83 4.50
C VAL A 211 -19.56 1.61 6.00
N SER A 212 -20.67 2.10 6.56
CA SER A 212 -21.05 1.82 7.96
C SER A 212 -21.19 0.32 8.20
N ARG A 213 -21.84 -0.41 7.28
CA ARG A 213 -21.94 -1.87 7.36
C ARG A 213 -20.57 -2.54 7.30
N ALA A 214 -19.68 -2.10 6.41
CA ALA A 214 -18.31 -2.65 6.33
C ALA A 214 -17.53 -2.44 7.63
N LEU A 215 -17.68 -1.27 8.27
CA LEU A 215 -17.09 -0.97 9.57
C LEU A 215 -17.65 -1.88 10.68
N GLU A 216 -18.96 -2.06 10.75
CA GLU A 216 -19.60 -3.00 11.69
C GLU A 216 -19.10 -4.42 11.50
N LEU A 217 -19.01 -4.89 10.26
CA LEU A 217 -18.49 -6.23 9.94
C LEU A 217 -17.02 -6.37 10.35
N SER A 218 -16.20 -5.34 10.15
CA SER A 218 -14.78 -5.38 10.51
C SER A 218 -14.57 -5.40 12.03
N MET A 219 -15.39 -4.66 12.78
CA MET A 219 -15.36 -4.69 14.26
C MET A 219 -15.82 -6.05 14.79
N TYR A 220 -16.92 -6.57 14.27
CA TYR A 220 -17.42 -7.92 14.60
C TYR A 220 -16.36 -8.99 14.30
N LEU A 221 -15.72 -8.91 13.14
CA LEU A 221 -14.64 -9.84 12.78
C LEU A 221 -13.50 -9.85 13.81
N ARG A 222 -13.01 -8.67 14.22
CA ARG A 222 -11.95 -8.56 15.24
C ARG A 222 -12.37 -9.16 16.56
N GLU A 223 -13.57 -8.81 17.02
CA GLU A 223 -14.11 -9.33 18.28
C GLU A 223 -14.15 -10.86 18.29
N GLU A 224 -14.63 -11.49 17.24
CA GLU A 224 -14.71 -12.94 17.14
C GLU A 224 -13.33 -13.61 16.98
N LEU A 225 -12.45 -13.01 16.16
CA LEU A 225 -11.09 -13.55 15.96
C LEU A 225 -10.26 -13.50 17.26
N ASN A 226 -10.35 -12.44 18.03
CA ASN A 226 -9.62 -12.30 19.30
C ASN A 226 -10.11 -13.28 20.40
N LYS A 227 -11.23 -13.98 20.18
CA LYS A 227 -11.69 -15.10 21.06
C LYS A 227 -11.04 -16.44 20.71
N ILE A 228 -10.37 -16.54 19.55
CA ILE A 228 -9.76 -17.77 19.04
C ILE A 228 -8.34 -17.91 19.64
N SER A 229 -8.04 -19.04 20.26
CA SER A 229 -6.74 -19.30 20.87
C SER A 229 -5.60 -19.23 19.84
N GLY A 230 -4.54 -18.47 20.16
CA GLY A 230 -3.36 -18.29 19.32
C GLY A 230 -3.55 -17.37 18.13
N ILE A 231 -4.66 -16.62 18.08
CA ILE A 231 -4.96 -15.59 17.07
C ILE A 231 -5.07 -14.22 17.74
N ALA A 232 -4.52 -13.21 17.11
CA ALA A 232 -4.68 -11.81 17.52
C ALA A 232 -4.95 -10.93 16.32
N THR A 233 -5.70 -9.85 16.50
CA THR A 233 -5.90 -8.81 15.49
C THR A 233 -5.28 -7.50 15.94
N MET A 234 -4.71 -6.73 14.99
CA MET A 234 -4.19 -5.40 15.29
C MET A 234 -5.35 -4.43 15.54
N GLU A 235 -5.30 -3.74 16.67
CA GLU A 235 -6.25 -2.70 17.05
C GLU A 235 -5.62 -1.30 16.97
N TYR A 236 -6.45 -0.26 16.81
CA TYR A 236 -5.93 1.12 16.81
C TYR A 236 -5.19 1.45 18.12
N THR A 237 -5.66 0.92 19.25
CA THR A 237 -5.01 1.08 20.56
C THR A 237 -3.58 0.58 20.63
N ASP A 238 -3.19 -0.38 19.78
CA ASP A 238 -1.81 -0.90 19.72
C ASP A 238 -0.84 0.14 19.13
N ILE A 239 -1.33 1.06 18.31
CA ILE A 239 -0.52 1.97 17.49
C ILE A 239 -0.86 3.46 17.68
N GLN A 240 -1.92 3.82 18.41
CA GLN A 240 -2.48 5.17 18.53
C GLN A 240 -1.49 6.24 19.01
N GLU A 241 -0.44 5.87 19.76
CA GLU A 241 0.59 6.82 20.20
C GLU A 241 1.56 7.22 19.08
N ARG A 242 1.55 6.50 17.95
CA ARG A 242 2.51 6.63 16.86
C ARG A 242 1.88 6.96 15.51
N VAL A 243 0.55 6.84 15.40
CA VAL A 243 -0.22 7.14 14.19
C VAL A 243 -1.40 8.05 14.51
N ILE A 244 -1.83 8.83 13.53
CA ILE A 244 -2.92 9.79 13.72
C ILE A 244 -4.28 9.12 13.50
N ASN A 245 -4.39 8.30 12.47
CA ASN A 245 -5.64 7.71 12.04
C ASN A 245 -5.43 6.24 11.61
N TYR A 246 -6.52 5.47 11.65
CA TYR A 246 -6.53 4.08 11.25
C TYR A 246 -7.83 3.71 10.53
N ASP A 247 -7.69 3.16 9.33
CA ASP A 247 -8.80 2.56 8.60
C ASP A 247 -9.03 1.13 9.10
N CYS A 248 -10.00 0.97 9.99
CA CYS A 248 -10.30 -0.31 10.61
C CYS A 248 -10.96 -1.34 9.66
N THR A 249 -11.26 -0.99 8.42
CA THR A 249 -11.67 -1.99 7.41
C THR A 249 -10.52 -2.91 6.97
N LYS A 250 -9.27 -2.55 7.31
CA LYS A 250 -8.06 -3.37 7.11
C LYS A 250 -7.82 -4.19 8.37
N VAL A 251 -8.04 -5.51 8.30
CA VAL A 251 -7.91 -6.40 9.46
C VAL A 251 -6.65 -7.24 9.33
N LEU A 252 -5.64 -6.92 10.14
CA LEU A 252 -4.40 -7.67 10.25
C LEU A 252 -4.60 -8.80 11.26
N ILE A 253 -4.38 -10.06 10.84
CA ILE A 253 -4.62 -11.27 11.64
C ILE A 253 -3.27 -11.95 11.87
N ASP A 254 -2.84 -12.00 13.12
CA ASP A 254 -1.58 -12.62 13.54
C ASP A 254 -1.84 -14.05 14.03
N ALA A 255 -1.01 -14.99 13.57
CA ALA A 255 -1.02 -16.40 13.96
C ALA A 255 0.33 -16.84 14.56
N LYS A 256 1.14 -15.89 15.06
CA LYS A 256 2.47 -16.15 15.61
C LYS A 256 2.42 -17.11 16.81
N GLU A 257 1.45 -16.97 17.69
CA GLU A 257 1.29 -17.86 18.84
C GLU A 257 0.94 -19.30 18.47
N LEU A 258 0.43 -19.52 17.23
CA LEU A 258 0.28 -20.84 16.65
C LEU A 258 1.58 -21.38 16.03
N GLY A 259 2.70 -20.66 16.11
CA GLY A 259 3.95 -21.03 15.44
C GLY A 259 3.86 -21.04 13.92
N LEU A 260 2.91 -20.33 13.32
CA LEU A 260 2.71 -20.26 11.87
C LEU A 260 3.42 -19.06 11.27
N THR A 261 4.09 -19.29 10.13
CA THR A 261 4.42 -18.18 9.23
C THR A 261 3.16 -17.72 8.51
N GLY A 262 3.12 -16.46 8.07
CA GLY A 262 1.99 -15.94 7.30
C GLY A 262 1.70 -16.79 6.05
N VAL A 263 2.75 -17.28 5.37
CA VAL A 263 2.61 -18.17 4.19
C VAL A 263 1.97 -19.51 4.57
N ALA A 264 2.33 -20.09 5.71
CA ALA A 264 1.72 -21.33 6.18
C ALA A 264 0.25 -21.09 6.57
N PHE A 265 -0.03 -19.98 7.25
CA PHE A 265 -1.37 -19.60 7.65
C PHE A 265 -2.28 -19.35 6.44
N GLU A 266 -1.83 -18.56 5.46
CA GLU A 266 -2.55 -18.32 4.20
C GLU A 266 -2.87 -19.63 3.47
N ARG A 267 -1.89 -20.53 3.34
CA ARG A 267 -2.12 -21.84 2.71
C ARG A 267 -3.22 -22.65 3.39
N MET A 268 -3.24 -22.65 4.75
CA MET A 268 -4.28 -23.34 5.51
C MET A 268 -5.65 -22.67 5.34
N LEU A 269 -5.72 -21.32 5.27
CA LEU A 269 -6.96 -20.59 4.99
C LEU A 269 -7.49 -20.91 3.59
N ARG A 270 -6.61 -21.04 2.61
CA ARG A 270 -6.96 -21.42 1.24
C ARG A 270 -7.57 -22.83 1.13
N GLU A 271 -7.19 -23.77 2.03
CA GLU A 271 -7.86 -25.07 2.15
C GLU A 271 -9.35 -24.93 2.53
N HIS A 272 -9.72 -23.80 3.15
CA HIS A 272 -11.09 -23.43 3.50
C HIS A 272 -11.72 -22.42 2.53
N HIS A 273 -11.13 -22.25 1.32
CA HIS A 273 -11.59 -21.32 0.28
C HIS A 273 -11.58 -19.84 0.69
N ILE A 274 -10.66 -19.47 1.59
CA ILE A 274 -10.42 -18.08 1.97
C ILE A 274 -9.15 -17.59 1.26
N GLU A 275 -9.29 -16.53 0.48
CA GLU A 275 -8.20 -15.77 -0.10
C GLU A 275 -7.97 -14.51 0.73
N VAL A 276 -6.71 -14.19 0.99
CA VAL A 276 -6.31 -13.00 1.76
C VAL A 276 -5.67 -11.96 0.85
N GLU A 277 -5.70 -10.70 1.26
CA GLU A 277 -5.14 -9.61 0.45
C GLU A 277 -3.61 -9.60 0.46
N LEU A 278 -3.00 -9.88 1.61
CA LEU A 278 -1.56 -9.78 1.82
C LEU A 278 -1.10 -10.83 2.82
N VAL A 279 0.11 -11.33 2.59
CA VAL A 279 0.82 -12.26 3.50
C VAL A 279 2.14 -11.62 3.93
N GLN A 280 2.41 -11.63 5.23
CA GLN A 280 3.68 -11.17 5.80
C GLN A 280 4.13 -12.13 6.90
N ALA A 281 5.39 -12.01 7.32
CA ALA A 281 6.02 -12.73 8.42
C ALA A 281 5.17 -13.85 9.08
N HIS A 282 4.28 -13.48 9.99
CA HIS A 282 3.39 -14.37 10.73
C HIS A 282 1.93 -13.90 10.73
N HIS A 283 1.58 -12.95 9.88
CA HIS A 283 0.22 -12.45 9.77
C HIS A 283 -0.27 -12.38 8.32
N VAL A 284 -1.57 -12.32 8.18
CA VAL A 284 -2.26 -12.04 6.92
C VAL A 284 -3.11 -10.80 7.08
N LEU A 285 -3.30 -10.07 5.98
CA LEU A 285 -4.21 -8.94 5.91
C LEU A 285 -5.46 -9.33 5.14
N VAL A 286 -6.63 -8.99 5.65
CA VAL A 286 -7.89 -9.05 4.93
C VAL A 286 -8.52 -7.67 4.84
N LEU A 287 -9.21 -7.41 3.74
CA LEU A 287 -9.96 -6.19 3.50
C LEU A 287 -11.44 -6.47 3.67
N ILE A 288 -12.11 -5.71 4.52
CA ILE A 288 -13.57 -5.71 4.60
C ILE A 288 -14.08 -4.54 3.76
N THR A 289 -14.87 -4.84 2.76
CA THR A 289 -15.30 -3.89 1.73
C THR A 289 -16.81 -3.72 1.74
N ILE A 290 -17.32 -2.80 0.95
CA ILE A 290 -18.77 -2.61 0.77
C ILE A 290 -19.49 -3.84 0.17
N GLY A 291 -18.73 -4.79 -0.40
CA GLY A 291 -19.24 -6.04 -0.97
C GLY A 291 -19.37 -7.17 0.03
N ASP A 292 -18.77 -7.04 1.23
CA ASP A 292 -18.80 -8.10 2.22
C ASP A 292 -20.14 -8.22 2.95
N THR A 293 -20.40 -9.43 3.43
CA THR A 293 -21.64 -9.78 4.12
C THR A 293 -21.35 -10.54 5.42
N ASN A 294 -22.37 -10.74 6.26
CA ASN A 294 -22.25 -11.58 7.45
C ASN A 294 -21.79 -13.00 7.10
N GLU A 295 -22.20 -13.53 5.96
CA GLU A 295 -21.80 -14.85 5.49
C GLU A 295 -20.31 -14.91 5.17
N SER A 296 -19.74 -13.92 4.45
CA SER A 296 -18.32 -13.87 4.12
C SER A 296 -17.46 -13.78 5.38
N VAL A 297 -17.83 -12.89 6.31
CA VAL A 297 -17.12 -12.72 7.59
C VAL A 297 -17.21 -13.98 8.45
N THR A 298 -18.40 -14.60 8.55
CA THR A 298 -18.60 -15.86 9.28
C THR A 298 -17.78 -17.00 8.70
N ALA A 299 -17.66 -17.08 7.36
CA ALA A 299 -16.82 -18.08 6.71
C ALA A 299 -15.34 -17.93 7.09
N LEU A 300 -14.83 -16.69 7.11
CA LEU A 300 -13.48 -16.40 7.55
C LEU A 300 -13.25 -16.78 9.02
N ILE A 301 -14.15 -16.41 9.93
CA ILE A 301 -14.05 -16.76 11.35
C ILE A 301 -13.97 -18.29 11.53
N LYS A 302 -14.84 -19.03 10.86
CA LYS A 302 -14.84 -20.52 10.92
C LYS A 302 -13.55 -21.11 10.37
N ALA A 303 -13.02 -20.55 9.27
CA ALA A 303 -11.75 -21.00 8.70
C ALA A 303 -10.58 -20.78 9.68
N VAL A 304 -10.48 -19.61 10.27
CA VAL A 304 -9.44 -19.29 11.25
C VAL A 304 -9.56 -20.20 12.49
N GLN A 305 -10.78 -20.42 12.98
CA GLN A 305 -11.02 -21.34 14.10
C GLN A 305 -10.58 -22.77 13.76
N ALA A 306 -10.94 -23.28 12.58
CA ALA A 306 -10.55 -24.63 12.15
C ALA A 306 -9.02 -24.78 12.03
N VAL A 307 -8.33 -23.74 11.53
CA VAL A 307 -6.87 -23.70 11.47
C VAL A 307 -6.26 -23.74 12.88
N SER A 308 -6.72 -22.88 13.79
CA SER A 308 -6.26 -22.86 15.18
C SER A 308 -6.44 -24.21 15.85
N GLU A 309 -7.64 -24.80 15.78
CA GLU A 309 -7.91 -26.12 16.35
C GLU A 309 -7.02 -27.23 15.77
N LYS A 310 -6.80 -27.25 14.45
CA LYS A 310 -5.94 -28.23 13.76
C LYS A 310 -4.50 -28.15 14.29
N VAL A 311 -3.97 -26.94 14.41
CA VAL A 311 -2.60 -26.70 14.87
C VAL A 311 -2.44 -27.05 16.34
N LEU A 312 -3.35 -26.61 17.22
CA LEU A 312 -3.29 -26.89 18.66
C LEU A 312 -3.46 -28.38 18.96
N ARG A 313 -4.22 -29.17 18.19
CA ARG A 313 -4.29 -30.62 18.27
C ARG A 313 -2.93 -31.24 17.91
N ALA A 314 -2.32 -30.83 16.81
CA ALA A 314 -1.02 -31.32 16.40
C ALA A 314 0.06 -31.09 17.50
N PHE A 315 0.05 -29.93 18.17
CA PHE A 315 0.97 -29.64 19.25
C PHE A 315 0.83 -30.62 20.44
N LYS A 316 -0.41 -30.90 20.81
CA LYS A 316 -0.68 -31.87 21.90
C LYS A 316 -0.20 -33.31 21.58
N GLU A 317 -0.28 -33.70 20.31
CA GLU A 317 0.12 -35.03 19.85
C GLU A 317 1.65 -35.20 19.75
N PHE A 318 2.40 -34.13 19.43
CA PHE A 318 3.85 -34.20 19.18
C PHE A 318 4.74 -33.75 20.33
N ASN A 319 4.20 -33.38 21.50
CA ASN A 319 4.96 -32.90 22.67
C ASN A 319 6.03 -31.83 22.39
N LYS A 320 5.82 -30.99 21.35
CA LYS A 320 6.74 -29.90 21.05
C LYS A 320 6.46 -28.71 21.96
N THR A 321 7.52 -28.12 22.50
CA THR A 321 7.42 -26.90 23.32
C THR A 321 7.28 -25.68 22.41
N GLU A 322 6.46 -24.70 22.84
CA GLU A 322 6.22 -23.42 22.11
C GLU A 322 7.54 -22.68 21.78
N GLU A 323 8.56 -22.81 22.63
CA GLU A 323 9.85 -22.12 22.46
C GLU A 323 10.67 -22.62 21.26
N GLU A 324 10.59 -23.89 20.88
CA GLU A 324 11.37 -24.43 19.74
C GLU A 324 10.84 -23.97 18.39
N GLN A 325 9.58 -23.53 18.31
CA GLN A 325 8.94 -23.07 17.05
C GLN A 325 9.06 -21.56 16.85
N LEU A 326 9.08 -20.78 17.91
CA LEU A 326 9.21 -19.33 17.86
C LEU A 326 10.60 -18.84 17.41
N GLN A 327 11.64 -19.66 17.57
CA GLN A 327 13.03 -19.28 17.22
C GLN A 327 13.27 -19.10 15.71
N ASP A 328 12.51 -19.79 14.85
CA ASP A 328 12.68 -19.66 13.39
C ASP A 328 11.97 -18.43 12.81
N ILE A 329 10.91 -17.94 13.49
CA ILE A 329 10.06 -16.84 13.01
C ILE A 329 10.66 -15.46 13.37
N SER A 330 11.52 -15.39 14.39
CA SER A 330 12.09 -14.14 14.91
C SER A 330 13.05 -13.41 13.94
N LYS A 331 13.40 -14.04 12.81
CA LYS A 331 14.36 -13.51 11.83
C LYS A 331 13.73 -12.69 10.70
N ASP A 332 12.41 -12.61 10.62
CA ASP A 332 11.74 -11.84 9.59
C ASP A 332 11.60 -10.38 9.99
N SER A 333 12.54 -9.55 9.58
CA SER A 333 12.39 -8.10 9.61
C SER A 333 11.70 -7.65 8.32
N ALA A 334 10.46 -7.16 8.43
CA ALA A 334 9.78 -6.51 7.31
C ALA A 334 10.30 -5.09 7.05
N LEU A 335 11.27 -4.62 7.84
CA LEU A 335 11.93 -3.33 7.65
C LEU A 335 12.69 -3.32 6.32
N LEU A 336 12.30 -2.43 5.44
CA LEU A 336 12.93 -2.26 4.12
C LEU A 336 14.36 -1.73 4.28
N PRO A 337 15.31 -2.22 3.46
CA PRO A 337 16.65 -1.65 3.42
C PRO A 337 16.63 -0.16 3.04
N ALA A 338 17.50 0.63 3.66
CA ALA A 338 17.70 2.03 3.28
C ALA A 338 18.16 2.13 1.81
N PRO A 339 17.53 2.99 0.99
CA PRO A 339 17.88 3.12 -0.42
C PRO A 339 19.20 3.88 -0.59
N ILE A 340 20.05 3.42 -1.51
CA ILE A 340 21.26 4.11 -1.91
C ILE A 340 21.14 4.43 -3.41
N VAL A 341 20.60 5.59 -3.73
CA VAL A 341 20.41 6.04 -5.11
C VAL A 341 21.78 6.40 -5.72
N ARG A 342 22.17 5.75 -6.83
CA ARG A 342 23.42 6.00 -7.55
C ARG A 342 23.21 6.74 -8.86
N ILE A 343 22.18 6.39 -9.58
CA ILE A 343 21.78 7.05 -10.83
C ILE A 343 20.24 7.15 -10.88
N THR A 344 19.71 8.01 -11.73
CA THR A 344 18.26 8.15 -11.86
C THR A 344 17.64 6.84 -12.37
N PRO A 345 16.40 6.51 -11.96
CA PRO A 345 15.70 5.32 -12.45
C PRO A 345 15.65 5.21 -13.97
N ARG A 346 15.42 6.31 -14.68
CA ARG A 346 15.45 6.37 -16.15
C ARG A 346 16.84 6.00 -16.71
N ASN A 347 17.91 6.61 -16.20
CA ASN A 347 19.25 6.34 -16.69
C ASN A 347 19.65 4.89 -16.47
N ALA A 348 19.29 4.29 -15.34
CA ALA A 348 19.53 2.88 -15.07
C ALA A 348 18.70 1.97 -16.00
N MET A 349 17.43 2.32 -16.27
CA MET A 349 16.56 1.53 -17.15
C MET A 349 17.11 1.45 -18.58
N TYR A 350 17.72 2.52 -19.10
CA TYR A 350 18.27 2.58 -20.47
C TYR A 350 19.78 2.28 -20.54
N ALA A 351 20.44 2.03 -19.42
CA ALA A 351 21.85 1.61 -19.41
C ALA A 351 22.02 0.18 -19.92
N ASN A 352 23.25 -0.16 -20.36
CA ASN A 352 23.59 -1.55 -20.63
C ASN A 352 23.52 -2.37 -19.34
N ARG A 353 22.87 -3.51 -19.41
CA ARG A 353 22.63 -4.40 -18.25
C ARG A 353 23.21 -5.78 -18.50
N GLU A 354 23.62 -6.44 -17.44
CA GLU A 354 24.01 -7.86 -17.46
C GLU A 354 23.27 -8.60 -16.34
N GLN A 355 23.00 -9.86 -16.55
CA GLN A 355 22.46 -10.75 -15.52
C GLN A 355 23.62 -11.38 -14.75
N VAL A 356 23.55 -11.29 -13.43
CA VAL A 356 24.54 -11.88 -12.53
C VAL A 356 23.83 -12.66 -11.42
N PRO A 357 24.47 -13.72 -10.89
CA PRO A 357 23.98 -14.39 -9.70
C PRO A 357 23.83 -13.39 -8.53
N LEU A 358 22.77 -13.52 -7.74
CA LEU A 358 22.49 -12.60 -6.63
C LEU A 358 23.69 -12.38 -5.70
N LYS A 359 24.48 -13.42 -5.44
CA LYS A 359 25.69 -13.35 -4.60
C LYS A 359 26.79 -12.46 -5.18
N GLU A 360 26.79 -12.23 -6.49
CA GLU A 360 27.76 -11.39 -7.22
C GLU A 360 27.23 -9.97 -7.46
N ALA A 361 25.99 -9.68 -6.99
CA ALA A 361 25.33 -8.40 -7.20
C ALA A 361 25.69 -7.33 -6.15
N LEU A 362 26.44 -7.68 -5.11
CA LEU A 362 26.85 -6.74 -4.06
C LEU A 362 27.57 -5.51 -4.63
N HIS A 363 27.15 -4.31 -4.18
CA HIS A 363 27.62 -3.00 -4.62
C HIS A 363 27.39 -2.66 -6.11
N ARG A 364 26.62 -3.50 -6.83
CA ARG A 364 26.20 -3.16 -8.20
C ARG A 364 24.96 -2.27 -8.17
N ILE A 365 24.73 -1.57 -9.28
CA ILE A 365 23.53 -0.75 -9.47
C ILE A 365 22.43 -1.65 -10.03
N ALA A 366 21.26 -1.65 -9.40
CA ALA A 366 20.12 -2.43 -9.84
C ALA A 366 19.64 -1.95 -11.22
N GLY A 367 19.61 -2.85 -12.18
CA GLY A 367 19.08 -2.63 -13.53
C GLY A 367 17.59 -2.91 -13.62
N GLU A 368 17.00 -3.48 -12.58
CA GLU A 368 15.58 -3.78 -12.45
C GLU A 368 15.10 -3.55 -11.00
N THR A 369 13.80 -3.45 -10.83
CA THR A 369 13.19 -3.30 -9.51
C THR A 369 12.82 -4.67 -8.96
N ILE A 370 13.31 -4.99 -7.76
CA ILE A 370 12.94 -6.21 -7.03
C ILE A 370 11.94 -5.86 -5.95
N ALA A 371 10.76 -6.47 -6.02
CA ALA A 371 9.69 -6.30 -5.04
C ALA A 371 9.04 -7.64 -4.71
N TYR A 372 8.45 -7.72 -3.52
CA TYR A 372 7.55 -8.83 -3.17
C TYR A 372 6.10 -8.35 -3.37
N TYR A 373 5.27 -9.18 -3.96
CA TYR A 373 3.90 -8.81 -4.27
C TYR A 373 2.90 -9.83 -3.72
N PRO A 374 1.86 -9.39 -3.03
CA PRO A 374 1.56 -8.06 -2.50
C PRO A 374 2.56 -7.62 -1.40
N PRO A 375 2.75 -6.32 -1.09
CA PRO A 375 2.08 -5.12 -1.62
C PRO A 375 2.76 -4.52 -2.86
N GLY A 376 3.88 -5.05 -3.34
CA GLY A 376 4.61 -4.50 -4.48
C GLY A 376 5.49 -3.30 -4.14
N ILE A 377 5.95 -3.23 -2.88
CA ILE A 377 6.93 -2.25 -2.41
C ILE A 377 8.33 -2.75 -2.76
N PRO A 378 9.16 -1.95 -3.46
CA PRO A 378 10.51 -2.36 -3.81
C PRO A 378 11.42 -2.54 -2.60
N CYS A 379 12.13 -3.67 -2.49
CA CYS A 379 13.26 -3.79 -1.59
C CYS A 379 14.54 -3.17 -2.18
N VAL A 380 14.64 -3.14 -3.51
CA VAL A 380 15.59 -2.33 -4.26
C VAL A 380 14.93 -1.86 -5.55
N ALA A 381 15.05 -0.58 -5.88
CA ALA A 381 14.54 -0.01 -7.11
C ALA A 381 15.66 0.14 -8.16
N VAL A 382 15.27 0.20 -9.42
CA VAL A 382 16.18 0.48 -10.54
C VAL A 382 16.95 1.78 -10.30
N GLY A 383 18.29 1.73 -10.42
CA GLY A 383 19.18 2.88 -10.13
C GLY A 383 19.73 2.94 -8.71
N GLU A 384 19.25 2.10 -7.80
CA GLU A 384 19.79 1.96 -6.44
C GLU A 384 20.96 0.96 -6.40
N GLU A 385 21.83 1.10 -5.41
CA GLU A 385 22.87 0.13 -5.13
C GLU A 385 22.29 -1.09 -4.42
N ILE A 386 22.70 -2.28 -4.86
CA ILE A 386 22.41 -3.54 -4.16
C ILE A 386 23.39 -3.66 -3.00
N SER A 387 22.98 -3.16 -1.82
CA SER A 387 23.78 -3.18 -0.60
C SER A 387 23.73 -4.56 0.08
N ALA A 388 24.61 -4.76 1.07
CA ALA A 388 24.59 -5.98 1.88
C ALA A 388 23.24 -6.18 2.61
N SER A 389 22.59 -5.11 3.06
CA SER A 389 21.28 -5.17 3.70
C SER A 389 20.18 -5.59 2.71
N VAL A 390 20.25 -5.16 1.44
CA VAL A 390 19.33 -5.61 0.39
C VAL A 390 19.49 -7.11 0.13
N LEU A 391 20.72 -7.60 -0.01
CA LEU A 391 20.98 -9.04 -0.21
C LEU A 391 20.46 -9.87 0.97
N GLN A 392 20.76 -9.45 2.20
CA GLN A 392 20.28 -10.13 3.40
C GLN A 392 18.76 -10.16 3.48
N TYR A 393 18.10 -9.03 3.15
CA TYR A 393 16.64 -8.96 3.10
C TYR A 393 16.06 -9.97 2.10
N ILE A 394 16.60 -10.04 0.88
CA ILE A 394 16.16 -10.97 -0.16
C ILE A 394 16.38 -12.42 0.29
N GLU A 395 17.54 -12.75 0.87
CA GLU A 395 17.84 -14.11 1.35
C GLU A 395 16.89 -14.54 2.48
N ASN A 396 16.63 -13.66 3.44
CA ASN A 396 15.69 -13.93 4.53
C ASN A 396 14.28 -14.20 3.99
N ARG A 397 13.78 -13.36 3.07
CA ARG A 397 12.46 -13.55 2.46
C ARG A 397 12.36 -14.86 1.67
N LYS A 398 13.39 -15.22 0.92
CA LYS A 398 13.44 -16.50 0.20
C LYS A 398 13.41 -17.69 1.16
N ALA A 399 14.12 -17.63 2.30
CA ALA A 399 14.12 -18.68 3.30
C ALA A 399 12.72 -18.90 3.93
N LEU A 400 11.88 -17.85 3.98
CA LEU A 400 10.49 -17.90 4.45
C LEU A 400 9.50 -18.32 3.36
N GLY A 401 9.96 -18.61 2.14
CA GLY A 401 9.12 -19.08 1.04
C GLY A 401 8.53 -17.97 0.15
N TYR A 402 8.95 -16.71 0.33
CA TYR A 402 8.52 -15.63 -0.56
C TYR A 402 9.26 -15.67 -1.89
N VAL A 403 8.53 -15.40 -2.97
CA VAL A 403 9.08 -15.30 -4.32
C VAL A 403 9.11 -13.84 -4.74
N PRO A 404 10.29 -13.26 -5.04
CA PRO A 404 10.37 -11.89 -5.52
C PRO A 404 9.85 -11.79 -6.95
N ASN A 405 9.27 -10.65 -7.29
CA ASN A 405 8.94 -10.22 -8.63
C ASN A 405 10.00 -9.21 -9.10
N GLY A 406 10.74 -9.56 -10.13
CA GLY A 406 11.83 -8.79 -10.71
C GLY A 406 12.79 -9.66 -11.45
#